data_81edb86cb17be066b1cfbf0b192c06fe
#
_entry.id   81edb86cb17be066b1cfbf0b192c06fe
#
_cell.length_a   1.000
_cell.length_b   1.000
_cell.length_c   1.000
_cell.angle_alpha   90.00
_cell.angle_beta   90.00
_cell.angle_gamma   90.00
#
_symmetry.space_group_name_H-M   'P 1'
#
loop_
_entity.id
_entity.type
_entity.pdbx_description
1 polymer ?
#
loop_
_entity_poly.entity_id
_entity_poly.type
_entity_poly.pdbx_seq_one_letter_code
_entity_poly.pdbx_strand_id
1 'polypeptide(L)'
;SQIGPMLALRDQCAGGIRLAARALGTTDATVLVYRHISDSEVAIPRNIGGIPIKRVGGKYPAQCQMEEELAERYSGKGSWLLCGACAMIHLYRAAVEGRPQTTTFVTVAGNCVGFPRNVEAPLGTPVLELLKLCGLTERPTRVILGGPLTGTATEDLRNEKVELSTTAVLAIRDDKHEYSYTCIGCGRCTAVCPQGLNPMRILQELRRGNRRAVEELGIEDCTQCTCCSYICPSRQSVAGEILLYRQKMKGGEEP
;
A
#
# COMPACT_ATOMS: atom_id res chain seq x y z
N SER A 1 -0.85 2.30 7.80
CA SER A 1 -2.01 1.73 8.51
C SER A 1 -1.63 0.68 9.56
N GLN A 2 -0.55 -0.08 9.41
CA GLN A 2 -0.21 -1.16 10.34
C GLN A 2 0.56 -0.70 11.60
N ILE A 3 1.22 0.44 11.57
CA ILE A 3 2.06 0.94 12.69
C ILE A 3 1.21 1.34 13.89
N GLY A 4 0.11 2.04 13.69
CA GLY A 4 -0.77 2.46 14.78
C GLY A 4 -1.28 1.26 15.61
N PRO A 5 -1.95 0.27 15.01
CA PRO A 5 -2.36 -0.96 15.70
C PRO A 5 -1.19 -1.73 16.32
N MET A 6 -0.05 -1.84 15.64
CA MET A 6 1.15 -2.48 16.15
C MET A 6 1.65 -1.84 17.45
N LEU A 7 1.65 -0.51 17.53
CA LEU A 7 2.12 0.21 18.72
C LEU A 7 1.07 0.22 19.85
N ALA A 8 -0.21 0.29 19.50
CA ALA A 8 -1.30 0.27 20.48
C ALA A 8 -1.48 -1.13 21.12
N LEU A 9 -1.30 -2.19 20.34
CA LEU A 9 -1.51 -3.59 20.73
C LEU A 9 -0.19 -4.39 20.68
N ARG A 10 0.88 -3.78 21.19
CA ARG A 10 2.25 -4.31 21.06
C ARG A 10 2.43 -5.69 21.68
N ASP A 11 1.75 -5.99 22.79
CA ASP A 11 1.85 -7.30 23.44
C ASP A 11 1.17 -8.40 22.62
N GLN A 12 0.00 -8.11 22.05
CA GLN A 12 -0.69 -9.02 21.14
C GLN A 12 0.11 -9.22 19.85
N CYS A 13 0.68 -8.14 19.29
CA CYS A 13 1.53 -8.23 18.11
C CYS A 13 2.78 -9.10 18.37
N ALA A 14 3.51 -8.84 19.46
CA ALA A 14 4.67 -9.63 19.84
C ALA A 14 4.32 -11.09 20.14
N GLY A 15 3.18 -11.32 20.80
CA GLY A 15 2.65 -12.67 21.06
C GLY A 15 2.38 -13.44 19.77
N GLY A 16 1.71 -12.80 18.80
CA GLY A 16 1.45 -13.39 17.48
C GLY A 16 2.72 -13.71 16.70
N ILE A 17 3.73 -12.83 16.73
CA ILE A 17 5.02 -13.08 16.10
C ILE A 17 5.71 -14.31 16.73
N ARG A 18 5.69 -14.43 18.06
CA ARG A 18 6.28 -15.60 18.74
C ARG A 18 5.54 -16.89 18.40
N LEU A 19 4.21 -16.85 18.29
CA LEU A 19 3.40 -18.00 17.87
C LEU A 19 3.74 -18.43 16.44
N ALA A 20 3.83 -17.47 15.51
CA ALA A 20 4.22 -17.73 14.13
C ALA A 20 5.65 -18.31 14.05
N ALA A 21 6.60 -17.72 14.75
CA ALA A 21 7.98 -18.19 14.80
C ALA A 21 8.07 -19.63 15.34
N ARG A 22 7.34 -19.93 16.43
CA ARG A 22 7.28 -21.28 17.01
C ARG A 22 6.67 -22.29 16.03
N ALA A 23 5.61 -21.92 15.32
CA ALA A 23 4.97 -22.78 14.32
C ALA A 23 5.89 -23.08 13.13
N LEU A 24 6.76 -22.12 12.77
CA LEU A 24 7.76 -22.27 11.72
C LEU A 24 9.08 -22.90 12.18
N GLY A 25 9.20 -23.23 13.47
CA GLY A 25 10.42 -23.82 14.05
C GLY A 25 11.62 -22.88 14.06
N THR A 26 11.40 -21.57 14.11
CA THR A 26 12.45 -20.55 14.10
C THR A 26 12.43 -19.67 15.35
N THR A 27 13.59 -19.10 15.68
CA THR A 27 13.72 -18.02 16.68
C THR A 27 14.08 -16.68 16.03
N ASP A 28 14.35 -16.66 14.71
CA ASP A 28 14.69 -15.45 13.97
C ASP A 28 13.40 -14.73 13.54
N ALA A 29 13.06 -13.69 14.27
CA ALA A 29 11.94 -12.81 13.97
C ALA A 29 12.38 -11.34 14.08
N THR A 30 12.01 -10.54 13.11
CA THR A 30 12.32 -9.12 13.04
C THR A 30 11.11 -8.34 12.55
N VAL A 31 10.80 -7.21 13.17
CA VAL A 31 9.80 -6.28 12.68
C VAL A 31 10.44 -5.29 11.71
N LEU A 32 9.90 -5.17 10.51
CA LEU A 32 10.36 -4.21 9.51
C LEU A 32 9.46 -2.98 9.49
N VAL A 33 10.06 -1.80 9.56
CA VAL A 33 9.34 -0.51 9.50
C VAL A 33 9.99 0.38 8.45
N TYR A 34 9.16 1.05 7.66
CA TYR A 34 9.65 1.92 6.59
C TYR A 34 10.41 3.13 7.14
N ARG A 35 11.61 3.42 6.61
CA ARG A 35 12.54 4.43 7.12
C ARG A 35 12.01 5.86 7.07
N HIS A 36 11.17 6.17 6.08
CA HIS A 36 10.67 7.54 5.87
C HIS A 36 9.54 7.96 6.84
N ILE A 37 9.18 7.10 7.80
CA ILE A 37 8.29 7.51 8.88
C ILE A 37 9.09 8.40 9.82
N SER A 38 8.66 9.64 9.93
CA SER A 38 9.30 10.62 10.80
C SER A 38 9.13 10.25 12.27
N ASP A 39 10.21 10.29 13.05
CA ASP A 39 10.14 10.09 14.50
C ASP A 39 9.37 11.21 15.21
N SER A 40 9.23 12.39 14.57
CA SER A 40 8.38 13.48 15.07
C SER A 40 6.89 13.18 14.95
N GLU A 41 6.50 12.31 14.01
CA GLU A 41 5.11 11.90 13.82
C GLU A 41 4.74 10.67 14.66
N VAL A 42 5.66 9.69 14.72
CA VAL A 42 5.43 8.44 15.47
C VAL A 42 6.73 7.96 16.08
N ALA A 43 6.82 7.96 17.40
CA ALA A 43 7.96 7.41 18.12
C ALA A 43 7.98 5.87 17.99
N ILE A 44 8.87 5.36 17.15
CA ILE A 44 9.03 3.91 16.93
C ILE A 44 10.09 3.38 17.91
N PRO A 45 9.73 2.42 18.79
CA PRO A 45 10.66 1.82 19.73
C PRO A 45 11.73 0.98 19.01
N ARG A 46 12.81 0.64 19.70
CA ARG A 46 13.85 -0.25 19.16
C ARG A 46 13.42 -1.71 19.06
N ASN A 47 12.44 -2.11 19.84
CA ASN A 47 11.88 -3.46 19.83
C ASN A 47 10.41 -3.47 20.27
N ILE A 48 9.72 -4.57 19.99
CA ILE A 48 8.37 -4.87 20.49
C ILE A 48 8.45 -6.21 21.22
N GLY A 49 8.27 -6.18 22.54
CA GLY A 49 8.33 -7.39 23.36
C GLY A 49 9.62 -8.18 23.20
N GLY A 50 10.78 -7.50 23.05
CA GLY A 50 12.07 -8.13 22.80
C GLY A 50 12.38 -8.47 21.33
N ILE A 51 11.42 -8.35 20.42
CA ILE A 51 11.61 -8.58 18.99
C ILE A 51 12.18 -7.30 18.36
N PRO A 52 13.36 -7.34 17.71
CA PRO A 52 14.01 -6.14 17.19
C PRO A 52 13.21 -5.50 16.06
N ILE A 53 13.23 -4.17 16.00
CA ILE A 53 12.68 -3.39 14.89
C ILE A 53 13.83 -2.91 14.01
N LYS A 54 13.74 -3.22 12.71
CA LYS A 54 14.68 -2.74 11.70
C LYS A 54 13.99 -1.74 10.78
N ARG A 55 14.65 -0.61 10.51
CA ARG A 55 14.18 0.37 9.54
C ARG A 55 14.66 0.01 8.15
N VAL A 56 13.73 -0.19 7.23
CA VAL A 56 13.97 -0.50 5.82
C VAL A 56 13.81 0.78 5.01
N GLY A 57 14.76 1.05 4.13
CA GLY A 57 14.69 2.19 3.24
C GLY A 57 14.34 1.78 1.82
N GLY A 58 14.05 2.78 0.98
CA GLY A 58 13.87 2.56 -0.45
C GLY A 58 12.73 3.38 -1.03
N LYS A 59 12.34 3.02 -2.25
CA LYS A 59 11.26 3.68 -2.98
C LYS A 59 9.90 3.15 -2.55
N TYR A 60 8.85 3.93 -2.76
CA TYR A 60 7.48 3.46 -2.58
C TYR A 60 7.10 2.47 -3.71
N PRO A 61 6.29 1.41 -3.46
CA PRO A 61 5.67 1.04 -2.19
C PRO A 61 6.65 0.29 -1.24
N ALA A 62 6.49 0.55 0.07
CA ALA A 62 7.38 0.00 1.10
C ALA A 62 7.43 -1.55 1.12
N GLN A 63 6.34 -2.21 0.77
CA GLN A 63 6.27 -3.67 0.75
C GLN A 63 7.26 -4.27 -0.24
N CYS A 64 7.35 -3.75 -1.47
CA CYS A 64 8.31 -4.23 -2.46
C CYS A 64 9.75 -4.15 -1.96
N GLN A 65 10.10 -3.08 -1.24
CA GLN A 65 11.43 -2.90 -0.68
C GLN A 65 11.74 -3.90 0.43
N MET A 66 10.74 -4.21 1.26
CA MET A 66 10.87 -5.23 2.31
C MET A 66 11.06 -6.61 1.70
N GLU A 67 10.34 -6.95 0.65
CA GLU A 67 10.47 -8.22 -0.08
C GLU A 67 11.85 -8.36 -0.73
N GLU A 68 12.34 -7.31 -1.40
CA GLU A 68 13.68 -7.28 -1.99
C GLU A 68 14.77 -7.48 -0.93
N GLU A 69 14.72 -6.73 0.19
CA GLU A 69 15.70 -6.89 1.27
C GLU A 69 15.69 -8.30 1.86
N LEU A 70 14.51 -8.91 1.98
CA LEU A 70 14.40 -10.29 2.47
C LEU A 70 14.94 -11.29 1.45
N ALA A 71 14.64 -11.11 0.16
CA ALA A 71 15.15 -11.96 -0.90
C ALA A 71 16.69 -11.93 -0.94
N GLU A 72 17.31 -10.77 -0.83
CA GLU A 72 18.77 -10.62 -0.75
C GLU A 72 19.36 -11.27 0.50
N ARG A 73 18.78 -10.96 1.68
CA ARG A 73 19.27 -11.44 2.97
C ARG A 73 19.26 -12.96 3.10
N TYR A 74 18.22 -13.60 2.56
CA TYR A 74 18.01 -15.04 2.68
C TYR A 74 18.31 -15.80 1.39
N SER A 75 18.91 -15.16 0.38
CA SER A 75 19.34 -15.80 -0.84
C SER A 75 20.25 -17.00 -0.54
N GLY A 76 19.79 -18.20 -0.89
CA GLY A 76 20.51 -19.46 -0.64
C GLY A 76 20.61 -19.89 0.84
N LYS A 77 19.94 -19.23 1.79
CA LYS A 77 20.05 -19.50 3.24
C LYS A 77 18.77 -20.05 3.88
N GLY A 78 17.73 -20.29 3.11
CA GLY A 78 16.44 -20.78 3.61
C GLY A 78 15.25 -20.00 3.09
N SER A 79 14.08 -20.21 3.73
CA SER A 79 12.82 -19.55 3.38
C SER A 79 12.50 -18.45 4.38
N TRP A 80 11.78 -17.44 3.94
CA TRP A 80 11.26 -16.35 4.77
C TRP A 80 9.77 -16.19 4.57
N LEU A 81 9.11 -15.64 5.58
CA LEU A 81 7.69 -15.30 5.55
C LEU A 81 7.50 -13.84 6.00
N LEU A 82 6.92 -13.01 5.14
CA LEU A 82 6.53 -11.65 5.46
C LEU A 82 5.05 -11.59 5.86
N CYS A 83 4.77 -11.13 7.07
CA CYS A 83 3.42 -10.99 7.59
C CYS A 83 3.13 -9.56 8.03
N GLY A 84 1.90 -9.09 7.81
CA GLY A 84 1.44 -7.82 8.33
C GLY A 84 1.31 -7.83 9.86
N ALA A 85 1.60 -6.72 10.53
CA ALA A 85 1.46 -6.59 11.98
C ALA A 85 0.02 -6.86 12.46
N CYS A 86 -0.98 -6.43 11.69
CA CYS A 86 -2.39 -6.70 12.00
C CYS A 86 -2.71 -8.20 11.96
N ALA A 87 -2.13 -8.95 11.03
CA ALA A 87 -2.28 -10.40 10.98
C ALA A 87 -1.70 -11.08 12.23
N MET A 88 -0.57 -10.58 12.74
CA MET A 88 0.02 -11.11 13.98
C MET A 88 -0.86 -10.84 15.19
N ILE A 89 -1.51 -9.68 15.29
CA ILE A 89 -2.48 -9.37 16.33
C ILE A 89 -3.66 -10.34 16.28
N HIS A 90 -4.23 -10.57 15.10
CA HIS A 90 -5.35 -11.50 14.94
C HIS A 90 -4.95 -12.95 15.17
N LEU A 91 -3.73 -13.35 14.79
CA LEU A 91 -3.20 -14.68 15.13
C LEU A 91 -3.14 -14.90 16.65
N TYR A 92 -2.65 -13.91 17.40
CA TYR A 92 -2.62 -13.97 18.85
C TYR A 92 -4.03 -14.11 19.43
N ARG A 93 -4.97 -13.27 18.98
CA ARG A 93 -6.36 -13.29 19.43
C ARG A 93 -7.03 -14.63 19.15
N ALA A 94 -6.81 -15.20 17.97
CA ALA A 94 -7.37 -16.50 17.61
C ALA A 94 -6.77 -17.63 18.44
N ALA A 95 -5.45 -17.68 18.58
CA ALA A 95 -4.77 -18.80 19.23
C ALA A 95 -4.80 -18.75 20.77
N VAL A 96 -4.79 -17.55 21.36
CA VAL A 96 -4.71 -17.37 22.83
C VAL A 96 -6.04 -16.96 23.44
N GLU A 97 -6.79 -16.07 22.77
CA GLU A 97 -8.03 -15.53 23.29
C GLU A 97 -9.27 -16.28 22.74
N GLY A 98 -9.09 -17.22 21.79
CA GLY A 98 -10.21 -17.95 21.16
C GLY A 98 -11.12 -17.05 20.31
N ARG A 99 -10.63 -15.88 19.88
CA ARG A 99 -11.40 -14.88 19.12
C ARG A 99 -11.08 -14.96 17.62
N PRO A 100 -12.01 -15.40 16.78
CA PRO A 100 -11.80 -15.46 15.34
C PRO A 100 -11.64 -14.06 14.76
N GLN A 101 -10.99 -13.96 13.59
CA GLN A 101 -10.82 -12.69 12.89
C GLN A 101 -12.13 -12.28 12.21
N THR A 102 -12.91 -11.45 12.88
CA THR A 102 -14.15 -10.84 12.38
C THR A 102 -14.01 -9.33 12.14
N THR A 103 -12.83 -8.78 12.42
CA THR A 103 -12.51 -7.36 12.29
C THR A 103 -11.23 -7.16 11.51
N THR A 104 -11.02 -5.95 10.99
CA THR A 104 -9.74 -5.50 10.42
C THR A 104 -9.43 -4.08 10.85
N PHE A 105 -8.14 -3.69 10.80
CA PHE A 105 -7.72 -2.33 11.14
C PHE A 105 -7.67 -1.47 9.88
N VAL A 106 -8.48 -0.42 9.86
CA VAL A 106 -8.63 0.50 8.73
C VAL A 106 -8.18 1.89 9.13
N THR A 107 -7.30 2.50 8.35
CA THR A 107 -6.96 3.93 8.48
C THR A 107 -8.00 4.74 7.73
N VAL A 108 -8.73 5.60 8.42
CA VAL A 108 -9.69 6.54 7.81
C VAL A 108 -9.08 7.93 7.81
N ALA A 109 -8.93 8.53 6.63
CA ALA A 109 -8.31 9.83 6.45
C ALA A 109 -8.81 10.53 5.16
N GLY A 110 -8.29 11.71 4.88
CA GLY A 110 -8.62 12.53 3.71
C GLY A 110 -9.11 13.91 4.12
N ASN A 111 -9.17 14.84 3.18
CA ASN A 111 -9.60 16.22 3.46
C ASN A 111 -11.10 16.36 3.72
N CYS A 112 -11.89 15.31 3.47
CA CYS A 112 -13.31 15.26 3.83
C CYS A 112 -13.55 14.57 5.19
N VAL A 113 -12.52 14.23 5.96
CA VAL A 113 -12.62 13.54 7.26
C VAL A 113 -12.19 14.46 8.39
N GLY A 114 -13.11 14.77 9.31
CA GLY A 114 -12.85 15.66 10.44
C GLY A 114 -11.96 15.03 11.53
N PHE A 115 -12.04 13.72 11.73
CA PHE A 115 -11.31 12.98 12.76
C PHE A 115 -10.52 11.80 12.16
N PRO A 116 -9.40 12.06 11.46
CA PRO A 116 -8.58 10.99 10.88
C PRO A 116 -8.04 10.07 11.97
N ARG A 117 -8.22 8.74 11.81
CA ARG A 117 -7.78 7.75 12.81
C ARG A 117 -7.71 6.34 12.25
N ASN A 118 -7.06 5.45 13.01
CA ASN A 118 -7.15 4.01 12.79
C ASN A 118 -8.36 3.47 13.55
N VAL A 119 -9.19 2.69 12.88
CA VAL A 119 -10.41 2.07 13.42
C VAL A 119 -10.30 0.56 13.28
N GLU A 120 -10.62 -0.17 14.33
CA GLU A 120 -10.89 -1.60 14.22
C GLU A 120 -12.35 -1.76 13.78
N ALA A 121 -12.56 -2.13 12.52
CA ALA A 121 -13.88 -2.22 11.90
C ALA A 121 -14.29 -3.67 11.69
N PRO A 122 -15.55 -4.05 11.99
CA PRO A 122 -16.10 -5.34 11.60
C PRO A 122 -16.06 -5.54 10.09
N LEU A 123 -15.80 -6.76 9.64
CA LEU A 123 -15.89 -7.11 8.22
C LEU A 123 -17.34 -6.95 7.75
N GLY A 124 -17.51 -6.41 6.54
CA GLY A 124 -18.83 -6.11 5.98
C GLY A 124 -19.39 -4.75 6.39
N THR A 125 -18.71 -3.97 7.24
CA THR A 125 -19.13 -2.58 7.56
C THR A 125 -19.18 -1.73 6.30
N PRO A 126 -20.30 -1.05 5.99
CA PRO A 126 -20.36 -0.14 4.86
C PRO A 126 -19.33 0.99 4.99
N VAL A 127 -18.61 1.28 3.91
CA VAL A 127 -17.57 2.33 3.89
C VAL A 127 -18.14 3.69 4.27
N LEU A 128 -19.36 3.99 3.84
CA LEU A 128 -20.05 5.24 4.18
C LEU A 128 -20.27 5.39 5.71
N GLU A 129 -20.61 4.31 6.41
CA GLU A 129 -20.81 4.34 7.86
C GLU A 129 -19.48 4.57 8.58
N LEU A 130 -18.41 3.94 8.11
CA LEU A 130 -17.08 4.16 8.64
C LEU A 130 -16.62 5.61 8.48
N LEU A 131 -16.88 6.22 7.33
CA LEU A 131 -16.59 7.64 7.08
C LEU A 131 -17.41 8.56 8.00
N LYS A 132 -18.72 8.28 8.19
CA LYS A 132 -19.57 9.02 9.12
C LYS A 132 -19.06 8.93 10.56
N LEU A 133 -18.66 7.75 11.02
CA LEU A 133 -18.06 7.53 12.34
C LEU A 133 -16.80 8.39 12.56
N CYS A 134 -16.05 8.64 11.49
CA CYS A 134 -14.84 9.48 11.53
C CYS A 134 -15.11 10.95 11.19
N GLY A 135 -16.38 11.38 11.18
CA GLY A 135 -16.76 12.77 10.96
C GLY A 135 -16.60 13.19 9.50
N LEU A 136 -17.32 12.53 8.58
CA LEU A 136 -17.41 12.97 7.19
C LEU A 136 -17.96 14.40 7.15
N THR A 137 -17.15 15.36 6.71
CA THR A 137 -17.45 16.81 6.73
C THR A 137 -18.24 17.26 5.50
N GLU A 138 -17.95 16.65 4.36
CA GLU A 138 -18.58 16.98 3.09
C GLU A 138 -18.57 15.77 2.13
N ARG A 139 -19.34 15.87 1.04
CA ARG A 139 -19.36 14.80 0.04
C ARG A 139 -18.01 14.75 -0.69
N PRO A 140 -17.27 13.62 -0.61
CA PRO A 140 -16.03 13.46 -1.37
C PRO A 140 -16.32 13.37 -2.88
N THR A 141 -15.39 13.83 -3.70
CA THR A 141 -15.42 13.60 -5.15
C THR A 141 -14.95 12.18 -5.50
N ARG A 142 -14.12 11.59 -4.64
CA ARG A 142 -13.69 10.18 -4.74
C ARG A 142 -13.33 9.62 -3.39
N VAL A 143 -13.49 8.32 -3.24
CA VAL A 143 -12.99 7.57 -2.09
C VAL A 143 -12.03 6.51 -2.59
N ILE A 144 -10.87 6.40 -1.94
CA ILE A 144 -9.83 5.42 -2.27
C ILE A 144 -9.83 4.35 -1.18
N LEU A 145 -10.00 3.10 -1.59
CA LEU A 145 -9.86 1.93 -0.72
C LEU A 145 -8.45 1.38 -0.85
N GLY A 146 -7.67 1.42 0.24
CA GLY A 146 -6.26 1.04 0.25
C GLY A 146 -5.30 2.23 0.34
N GLY A 147 -4.07 2.04 -0.16
CA GLY A 147 -3.05 3.08 -0.14
C GLY A 147 -3.37 4.26 -1.07
N PRO A 148 -2.84 5.47 -0.79
CA PRO A 148 -3.16 6.67 -1.57
C PRO A 148 -2.76 6.59 -3.05
N LEU A 149 -1.77 5.77 -3.39
CA LEU A 149 -1.27 5.59 -4.76
C LEU A 149 -1.54 4.17 -5.31
N THR A 150 -1.79 3.19 -4.43
CA THR A 150 -1.98 1.77 -4.81
C THR A 150 -3.41 1.28 -4.56
N GLY A 151 -4.26 2.10 -3.97
CA GLY A 151 -5.66 1.79 -3.71
C GLY A 151 -6.54 1.95 -4.94
N THR A 152 -7.75 1.43 -4.84
CA THR A 152 -8.79 1.53 -5.87
C THR A 152 -9.75 2.66 -5.53
N ALA A 153 -9.99 3.56 -6.48
CA ALA A 153 -10.99 4.60 -6.33
C ALA A 153 -12.40 4.05 -6.57
N THR A 154 -13.34 4.43 -5.73
CA THR A 154 -14.76 4.10 -5.88
C THR A 154 -15.64 5.33 -5.71
N GLU A 155 -16.77 5.33 -6.41
CA GLU A 155 -17.86 6.30 -6.24
C GLU A 155 -19.07 5.70 -5.53
N ASP A 156 -19.13 4.36 -5.45
CA ASP A 156 -20.25 3.62 -4.84
C ASP A 156 -20.03 3.37 -3.35
N LEU A 157 -20.14 4.42 -2.56
CA LEU A 157 -19.94 4.34 -1.11
C LEU A 157 -20.99 3.50 -0.36
N ARG A 158 -22.13 3.20 -0.99
CA ARG A 158 -23.23 2.48 -0.32
C ARG A 158 -23.05 0.97 -0.38
N ASN A 159 -22.52 0.47 -1.49
CA ASN A 159 -22.31 -0.96 -1.69
C ASN A 159 -20.91 -1.42 -1.27
N GLU A 160 -19.94 -0.49 -1.24
CA GLU A 160 -18.59 -0.81 -0.77
C GLU A 160 -18.57 -1.14 0.73
N LYS A 161 -17.90 -2.22 1.06
CA LYS A 161 -17.80 -2.75 2.43
C LYS A 161 -16.35 -2.96 2.83
N VAL A 162 -16.11 -2.92 4.12
CA VAL A 162 -14.81 -3.26 4.71
C VAL A 162 -14.54 -4.75 4.52
N GLU A 163 -13.44 -5.07 3.86
CA GLU A 163 -12.92 -6.41 3.65
C GLU A 163 -11.59 -6.60 4.39
N LEU A 164 -11.06 -7.82 4.44
CA LEU A 164 -9.74 -8.11 5.01
C LEU A 164 -8.62 -7.33 4.32
N SER A 165 -8.76 -7.09 3.02
CA SER A 165 -7.83 -6.33 2.19
C SER A 165 -7.92 -4.81 2.40
N THR A 166 -8.99 -4.31 3.03
CA THR A 166 -9.22 -2.88 3.24
C THR A 166 -8.28 -2.34 4.32
N THR A 167 -7.15 -1.79 3.92
CA THR A 167 -6.15 -1.22 4.84
C THR A 167 -6.38 0.25 5.15
N ALA A 168 -7.00 0.99 4.24
CA ALA A 168 -7.35 2.40 4.43
C ALA A 168 -8.60 2.77 3.63
N VAL A 169 -9.28 3.82 4.09
CA VAL A 169 -10.36 4.52 3.40
C VAL A 169 -10.02 6.00 3.38
N LEU A 170 -9.76 6.54 2.19
CA LEU A 170 -9.36 7.94 2.01
C LEU A 170 -10.48 8.69 1.29
N ALA A 171 -11.17 9.59 2.00
CA ALA A 171 -12.20 10.45 1.43
C ALA A 171 -11.60 11.78 0.98
N ILE A 172 -11.58 12.00 -0.34
CA ILE A 172 -10.89 13.13 -0.95
C ILE A 172 -11.90 13.97 -1.74
N ARG A 173 -11.81 15.29 -1.56
CA ARG A 173 -12.42 16.27 -2.43
C ARG A 173 -11.33 17.02 -3.18
N ASP A 174 -11.40 16.92 -4.48
CA ASP A 174 -10.51 17.61 -5.41
C ASP A 174 -11.39 18.29 -6.46
N ASP A 175 -11.55 19.60 -6.29
CA ASP A 175 -12.41 20.42 -7.17
C ASP A 175 -11.60 21.03 -8.35
N LYS A 176 -10.32 20.72 -8.44
CA LYS A 176 -9.44 21.27 -9.46
C LYS A 176 -9.39 20.38 -10.69
N HIS A 177 -9.89 20.88 -11.80
CA HIS A 177 -9.57 20.33 -13.12
C HIS A 177 -8.08 20.58 -13.42
N GLU A 178 -7.28 19.55 -13.35
CA GLU A 178 -5.85 19.64 -13.58
C GLU A 178 -5.55 19.44 -15.08
N TYR A 179 -4.99 20.45 -15.70
CA TYR A 179 -4.49 20.35 -17.08
C TYR A 179 -3.21 19.51 -17.09
N SER A 180 -3.09 18.65 -18.11
CA SER A 180 -1.85 17.95 -18.43
C SER A 180 -1.03 18.77 -19.41
N TYR A 181 0.25 18.95 -19.12
CA TYR A 181 1.18 19.71 -19.97
C TYR A 181 2.13 18.77 -20.70
N THR A 182 2.78 19.26 -21.76
CA THR A 182 3.79 18.50 -22.48
C THR A 182 4.93 18.07 -21.53
N CYS A 183 5.46 16.86 -21.75
CA CYS A 183 6.58 16.35 -20.98
C CYS A 183 7.83 17.24 -21.16
N ILE A 184 8.42 17.68 -20.05
CA ILE A 184 9.63 18.52 -20.02
C ILE A 184 10.93 17.70 -19.90
N GLY A 185 10.88 16.38 -19.99
CA GLY A 185 12.08 15.52 -19.95
C GLY A 185 12.82 15.47 -18.61
N CYS A 186 12.19 15.82 -17.48
CA CYS A 186 12.86 15.98 -16.18
C CYS A 186 13.35 14.67 -15.52
N GLY A 187 12.98 13.50 -16.01
CA GLY A 187 13.43 12.19 -15.52
C GLY A 187 12.88 11.75 -14.15
N ARG A 188 12.05 12.55 -13.47
CA ARG A 188 11.55 12.23 -12.13
C ARG A 188 10.77 10.92 -12.06
N CYS A 189 10.01 10.59 -13.11
CA CYS A 189 9.25 9.33 -13.19
C CYS A 189 10.17 8.10 -13.20
N THR A 190 11.33 8.17 -13.86
CA THR A 190 12.35 7.12 -13.82
C THR A 190 13.02 7.04 -12.45
N ALA A 191 13.38 8.19 -11.88
CA ALA A 191 14.05 8.24 -10.57
C ALA A 191 13.19 7.64 -9.45
N VAL A 192 11.86 7.85 -9.48
CA VAL A 192 10.95 7.35 -8.44
C VAL A 192 10.52 5.90 -8.68
N CYS A 193 10.69 5.35 -9.88
CA CYS A 193 10.24 3.99 -10.19
C CYS A 193 10.95 2.95 -9.30
N PRO A 194 10.22 2.10 -8.55
CA PRO A 194 10.82 1.07 -7.71
C PRO A 194 11.55 0.02 -8.55
N GLN A 195 11.03 -0.32 -9.72
CA GLN A 195 11.60 -1.31 -10.64
C GLN A 195 12.65 -0.72 -11.60
N GLY A 196 13.05 0.55 -11.43
CA GLY A 196 14.04 1.17 -12.29
C GLY A 196 13.63 1.36 -13.75
N LEU A 197 12.35 1.22 -14.07
CA LEU A 197 11.81 1.41 -15.41
C LEU A 197 11.94 2.86 -15.88
N ASN A 198 11.79 3.07 -17.18
CA ASN A 198 11.60 4.40 -17.75
C ASN A 198 10.13 4.61 -18.18
N PRO A 199 9.24 5.03 -17.25
CA PRO A 199 7.80 5.10 -17.52
C PRO A 199 7.43 6.05 -18.66
N MET A 200 8.16 7.16 -18.81
CA MET A 200 7.87 8.12 -19.89
C MET A 200 8.27 7.55 -21.26
N ARG A 201 9.36 6.79 -21.33
CA ARG A 201 9.76 6.13 -22.59
C ARG A 201 8.75 5.06 -22.97
N ILE A 202 8.32 4.26 -22.00
CA ILE A 202 7.23 3.27 -22.19
C ILE A 202 5.99 3.98 -22.74
N LEU A 203 5.55 5.08 -22.11
CA LEU A 203 4.39 5.85 -22.56
C LEU A 203 4.54 6.38 -23.99
N GLN A 204 5.73 6.86 -24.36
CA GLN A 204 5.99 7.34 -25.71
C GLN A 204 5.87 6.23 -26.76
N GLU A 205 6.39 5.03 -26.46
CA GLU A 205 6.28 3.89 -27.38
C GLU A 205 4.85 3.33 -27.44
N LEU A 206 4.11 3.36 -26.32
CA LEU A 206 2.67 3.07 -26.30
C LEU A 206 1.88 3.97 -27.24
N ARG A 207 2.11 5.28 -27.16
CA ARG A 207 1.44 6.28 -28.02
C ARG A 207 1.83 6.14 -29.50
N ARG A 208 2.97 5.52 -29.81
CA ARG A 208 3.42 5.19 -31.17
C ARG A 208 2.88 3.84 -31.69
N GLY A 209 2.23 3.07 -30.83
CA GLY A 209 1.81 1.70 -31.17
C GLY A 209 2.97 0.71 -31.29
N ASN A 210 4.15 1.03 -30.76
CA ASN A 210 5.35 0.20 -30.88
C ASN A 210 5.40 -0.87 -29.77
N ARG A 211 4.59 -1.89 -29.91
CA ARG A 211 4.44 -2.98 -28.93
C ARG A 211 5.77 -3.63 -28.56
N ARG A 212 6.60 -3.93 -29.57
CA ARG A 212 7.88 -4.59 -29.34
C ARG A 212 8.81 -3.77 -28.44
N ALA A 213 8.91 -2.45 -28.69
CA ALA A 213 9.71 -1.57 -27.85
C ALA A 213 9.16 -1.46 -26.42
N VAL A 214 7.84 -1.50 -26.25
CA VAL A 214 7.19 -1.49 -24.92
C VAL A 214 7.56 -2.73 -24.12
N GLU A 215 7.55 -3.92 -24.74
CA GLU A 215 7.97 -5.18 -24.13
C GLU A 215 9.47 -5.16 -23.79
N GLU A 216 10.33 -4.71 -24.71
CA GLU A 216 11.79 -4.55 -24.49
C GLU A 216 12.11 -3.55 -23.35
N LEU A 217 11.25 -2.56 -23.09
CA LEU A 217 11.36 -1.64 -21.98
C LEU A 217 10.89 -2.19 -20.63
N GLY A 218 10.46 -3.46 -20.57
CA GLY A 218 10.13 -4.16 -19.33
C GLY A 218 8.79 -3.73 -18.71
N ILE A 219 7.76 -3.41 -19.51
CA ILE A 219 6.45 -3.01 -18.99
C ILE A 219 5.85 -4.03 -18.02
N GLU A 220 6.19 -5.32 -18.17
CA GLU A 220 5.70 -6.40 -17.32
C GLU A 220 6.19 -6.29 -15.87
N ASP A 221 7.37 -5.70 -15.65
CA ASP A 221 7.93 -5.49 -14.31
C ASP A 221 7.25 -4.34 -13.55
N CYS A 222 6.30 -3.62 -14.20
CA CYS A 222 5.60 -2.52 -13.57
C CYS A 222 4.73 -2.99 -12.40
N THR A 223 5.05 -2.54 -11.19
CA THR A 223 4.30 -2.84 -9.95
C THR A 223 2.99 -2.06 -9.80
N GLN A 224 2.60 -1.26 -10.78
CA GLN A 224 1.37 -0.46 -10.78
C GLN A 224 1.26 0.52 -9.58
N CYS A 225 2.37 0.97 -9.05
CA CYS A 225 2.44 1.84 -7.87
C CYS A 225 2.02 3.30 -8.11
N THR A 226 1.75 3.70 -9.35
CA THR A 226 1.35 5.03 -9.81
C THR A 226 2.29 6.21 -9.47
N CYS A 227 3.43 5.96 -8.84
CA CYS A 227 4.40 6.99 -8.44
C CYS A 227 4.86 7.89 -9.60
N CYS A 228 4.98 7.32 -10.81
CA CYS A 228 5.40 8.07 -11.99
C CYS A 228 4.42 9.17 -12.41
N SER A 229 3.11 8.95 -12.26
CA SER A 229 2.10 9.99 -12.47
C SER A 229 2.10 11.01 -11.33
N TYR A 230 2.18 10.54 -10.08
CA TYR A 230 2.16 11.40 -8.90
C TYR A 230 3.30 12.42 -8.88
N ILE A 231 4.54 12.00 -9.23
CA ILE A 231 5.71 12.87 -9.20
C ILE A 231 5.81 13.79 -10.42
N CYS A 232 4.99 13.59 -11.44
CA CYS A 232 5.13 14.30 -12.72
C CYS A 232 4.76 15.79 -12.61
N PRO A 233 5.70 16.74 -12.80
CA PRO A 233 5.39 18.16 -12.74
C PRO A 233 4.50 18.61 -13.91
N SER A 234 4.52 17.88 -15.03
CA SER A 234 3.65 18.11 -16.19
C SER A 234 2.30 17.40 -16.07
N ARG A 235 2.01 16.75 -14.91
CA ARG A 235 0.73 16.08 -14.62
C ARG A 235 0.31 15.06 -15.69
N GLN A 236 1.29 14.39 -16.31
CA GLN A 236 1.02 13.31 -17.25
C GLN A 236 0.44 12.09 -16.54
N SER A 237 -0.63 11.51 -17.09
CA SER A 237 -1.22 10.25 -16.60
C SER A 237 -0.40 9.04 -17.04
N VAL A 238 0.91 9.04 -16.73
CA VAL A 238 1.84 8.00 -17.19
C VAL A 238 1.41 6.61 -16.74
N ALA A 239 1.10 6.48 -15.44
CA ALA A 239 0.64 5.21 -14.89
C ALA A 239 -0.73 4.81 -15.46
N GLY A 240 -1.64 5.75 -15.65
CA GLY A 240 -2.98 5.47 -16.18
C GLY A 240 -2.94 4.82 -17.56
N GLU A 241 -2.15 5.37 -18.47
CA GLU A 241 -2.00 4.82 -19.83
C GLU A 241 -1.30 3.44 -19.82
N ILE A 242 -0.27 3.27 -18.97
CA ILE A 242 0.40 1.96 -18.78
C ILE A 242 -0.57 0.91 -18.24
N LEU A 243 -1.40 1.28 -17.25
CA LEU A 243 -2.37 0.36 -16.66
C LEU A 243 -3.46 -0.05 -17.66
N LEU A 244 -4.00 0.91 -18.42
CA LEU A 244 -4.99 0.64 -19.48
C LEU A 244 -4.42 -0.33 -20.53
N TYR A 245 -3.19 -0.11 -20.98
CA TYR A 245 -2.54 -1.01 -21.92
C TYR A 245 -2.41 -2.43 -21.36
N ARG A 246 -1.93 -2.58 -20.13
CA ARG A 246 -1.79 -3.90 -19.49
C ARG A 246 -3.12 -4.61 -19.27
N GLN A 247 -4.20 -3.86 -18.99
CA GLN A 247 -5.56 -4.43 -18.88
C GLN A 247 -6.04 -5.00 -20.22
N LYS A 248 -5.88 -4.25 -21.31
CA LYS A 248 -6.24 -4.71 -22.66
C LYS A 248 -5.46 -5.97 -23.05
N MET A 249 -4.15 -6.00 -22.82
CA MET A 249 -3.32 -7.16 -23.09
C MET A 249 -3.77 -8.41 -22.34
N LYS A 250 -4.20 -8.27 -21.08
CA LYS A 250 -4.73 -9.39 -20.28
C LYS A 250 -6.12 -9.84 -20.74
N GLY A 251 -6.93 -8.93 -21.27
CA GLY A 251 -8.27 -9.21 -21.79
C GLY A 251 -8.27 -9.83 -23.19
N GLY A 252 -7.12 -9.97 -23.85
CA GLY A 252 -7.01 -10.48 -25.22
C GLY A 252 -7.51 -9.50 -26.29
N GLU A 253 -7.75 -8.24 -25.92
CA GLU A 253 -8.08 -7.18 -26.88
C GLU A 253 -6.77 -6.62 -27.49
N GLU A 254 -6.74 -6.47 -28.82
CA GLU A 254 -5.66 -5.71 -29.45
C GLU A 254 -5.70 -4.27 -28.96
N PRO A 255 -4.57 -3.74 -28.49
CA PRO A 255 -4.49 -2.39 -27.91
C PRO A 255 -4.58 -1.27 -28.95
#